data_fefc07b3862f2ccf708c6d61933c4df6
#
_entry.id   fefc07b3862f2ccf708c6d61933c4df6
#
_cell.length_a   1.000
_cell.length_b   1.000
_cell.length_c   1.000
_cell.angle_alpha   90.00
_cell.angle_beta   90.00
_cell.angle_gamma   90.00
#
_symmetry.space_group_name_H-M   'P 1'
#
loop_
_entity.id
_entity.type
_entity.pdbx_description
1 polymer ?
#
loop_
_entity_poly.entity_id
_entity_poly.type
_entity_poly.pdbx_seq_one_letter_code
_entity_poly.pdbx_strand_id
1 'polypeptide(L)'
;MAISNSSLPPLCEKISYKSYVLRAVDLTILGLFFSLLVYRILHMSQNDTVWLVAFLCESLFSFVWLIITCIKWSPAEYKPYPDRLDERDLDLPSVDMFVPTADPVREPPIIIVNTVLSLLAVNYPANKLACYVSDDGCSPLTYFCLKEASKFSKIWVPFCKKYNVKVRAPFRYFLNPMTSLEDPEFATEWGMTKREYEKLALKVEDATGDSHCLNADDDFEAFSNTKPNDHSSIVKVIWENKGGVGDEKEVPHFVYISREKRPNYLHHYKAGAMNFLIRVSGLMTNAPYMLNVDCDMYVNEANVVRQAMCIFLQGSMNQNHCGFVQFPQFFYDSNADELTVLQSYLGRGIAGIQGPVCAGSGCFHTRRVMYGLSLDDLEDNGSLSSVATREFLAEEDLVRKFGNSKEMVNSVVVALQRKSNPQTILTNSLDAAKEVGHCPYEYQTSWGKTIGWLYDSTSEDVHTSIGIHSRGWTSSYISPNPPSFLGCMPPGGPEAMLQQRRWATGLLEILFNKQSPLIGMFHRKIRFRQRLAYLNLSVWGLRSIPELFYCLLPAYCLFHNSPLFPKGPCLGIIVTLVGMHCLYTQWEFMSLGFSGLFEKGKYGIPLSTLSKATFLAAIFVVFSVGK
;
A
#
# COMPACT_ATOMS: atom_id res chain seq x y z
N MET A 1 -11.13 -37.25 -18.61
CA MET A 1 -9.65 -37.37 -18.81
C MET A 1 -9.01 -36.21 -18.07
N ALA A 2 -8.37 -36.44 -16.94
CA ALA A 2 -7.63 -35.42 -16.24
C ALA A 2 -6.32 -35.18 -17.02
N ILE A 3 -6.27 -34.10 -17.77
CA ILE A 3 -5.03 -33.63 -18.41
C ILE A 3 -4.07 -33.30 -17.26
N SER A 4 -2.91 -33.92 -17.22
CA SER A 4 -1.91 -33.67 -16.20
C SER A 4 -1.51 -32.17 -16.26
N ASN A 5 -1.75 -31.45 -15.19
CA ASN A 5 -1.51 -29.99 -15.07
C ASN A 5 -0.04 -29.56 -15.26
N SER A 6 0.86 -30.48 -15.55
CA SER A 6 2.30 -30.22 -15.76
C SER A 6 2.67 -29.65 -17.14
N SER A 7 1.72 -29.55 -18.08
CA SER A 7 1.98 -29.05 -19.45
C SER A 7 1.46 -27.62 -19.72
N LEU A 8 0.69 -27.04 -18.80
CA LEU A 8 0.12 -25.72 -19.03
C LEU A 8 1.13 -24.60 -18.71
N PRO A 9 1.19 -23.51 -19.50
CA PRO A 9 2.10 -22.40 -19.25
C PRO A 9 1.79 -21.73 -17.90
N PRO A 10 2.81 -21.21 -17.18
CA PRO A 10 2.63 -20.66 -15.83
C PRO A 10 1.68 -19.45 -15.82
N LEU A 11 0.92 -19.26 -14.73
CA LEU A 11 0.02 -18.10 -14.55
C LEU A 11 0.81 -16.80 -14.33
N CYS A 12 2.01 -16.90 -13.77
CA CYS A 12 2.92 -15.77 -13.61
C CYS A 12 4.37 -16.21 -13.75
N GLU A 13 5.21 -15.26 -14.13
CA GLU A 13 6.65 -15.44 -14.23
C GLU A 13 7.40 -14.43 -13.37
N LYS A 14 8.43 -14.89 -12.66
CA LYS A 14 9.31 -14.00 -11.91
C LYS A 14 10.41 -13.46 -12.86
N ILE A 15 10.36 -12.16 -13.12
CA ILE A 15 11.35 -11.46 -13.92
C ILE A 15 12.44 -10.94 -12.99
N SER A 16 13.69 -11.35 -13.23
CA SER A 16 14.87 -10.88 -12.49
C SER A 16 15.71 -9.95 -13.37
N TYR A 17 15.94 -8.75 -12.88
CA TYR A 17 16.74 -7.75 -13.59
C TYR A 17 18.22 -7.88 -13.22
N LYS A 18 19.07 -8.18 -14.21
CA LYS A 18 20.53 -8.27 -14.02
C LYS A 18 21.18 -7.02 -14.62
N SER A 19 21.36 -5.98 -13.82
CA SER A 19 22.07 -4.78 -14.26
C SER A 19 23.50 -4.77 -13.71
N TYR A 20 24.44 -5.31 -14.49
CA TYR A 20 25.86 -5.33 -14.10
C TYR A 20 26.45 -3.93 -14.03
N VAL A 21 26.06 -3.04 -14.94
CA VAL A 21 26.53 -1.65 -15.00
C VAL A 21 26.12 -0.90 -13.72
N LEU A 22 24.86 -1.00 -13.31
CA LEU A 22 24.39 -0.34 -12.07
C LEU A 22 25.11 -0.87 -10.84
N ARG A 23 25.31 -2.18 -10.75
CA ARG A 23 26.09 -2.77 -9.64
C ARG A 23 27.53 -2.25 -9.62
N ALA A 24 28.17 -2.11 -10.80
CA ALA A 24 29.51 -1.56 -10.89
C ALA A 24 29.54 -0.10 -10.42
N VAL A 25 28.56 0.71 -10.80
CA VAL A 25 28.44 2.10 -10.35
C VAL A 25 28.19 2.16 -8.83
N ASP A 26 27.26 1.35 -8.29
CA ASP A 26 26.99 1.28 -6.85
C ASP A 26 28.24 0.91 -6.04
N LEU A 27 29.01 -0.07 -6.52
CA LEU A 27 30.27 -0.49 -5.88
C LEU A 27 31.35 0.58 -6.00
N THR A 28 31.42 1.31 -7.12
CA THR A 28 32.38 2.41 -7.29
C THR A 28 32.07 3.55 -6.32
N ILE A 29 30.80 3.95 -6.20
CA ILE A 29 30.37 4.97 -5.21
C ILE A 29 30.70 4.50 -3.79
N LEU A 30 30.44 3.23 -3.46
CA LEU A 30 30.79 2.66 -2.17
C LEU A 30 32.32 2.69 -1.92
N GLY A 31 33.12 2.36 -2.94
CA GLY A 31 34.58 2.45 -2.88
C GLY A 31 35.07 3.89 -2.63
N LEU A 32 34.44 4.87 -3.27
CA LEU A 32 34.75 6.30 -3.03
C LEU A 32 34.39 6.72 -1.60
N PHE A 33 33.24 6.29 -1.05
CA PHE A 33 32.88 6.52 0.35
C PHE A 33 33.93 5.92 1.30
N PHE A 34 34.34 4.66 1.09
CA PHE A 34 35.37 4.05 1.92
C PHE A 34 36.72 4.77 1.79
N SER A 35 37.09 5.19 0.59
CA SER A 35 38.32 5.97 0.37
C SER A 35 38.28 7.30 1.14
N LEU A 36 37.12 7.96 1.16
CA LEU A 36 36.91 9.19 1.92
C LEU A 36 37.06 8.95 3.43
N LEU A 37 36.46 7.88 3.96
CA LEU A 37 36.55 7.52 5.38
C LEU A 37 37.98 7.19 5.80
N VAL A 38 38.68 6.39 5.00
CA VAL A 38 40.12 6.06 5.22
C VAL A 38 40.94 7.34 5.24
N TYR A 39 40.71 8.24 4.30
CA TYR A 39 41.41 9.52 4.25
C TYR A 39 41.15 10.38 5.51
N ARG A 40 39.88 10.44 5.99
CA ARG A 40 39.51 11.11 7.23
C ARG A 40 40.26 10.54 8.44
N ILE A 41 40.36 9.21 8.54
CA ILE A 41 41.04 8.54 9.66
C ILE A 41 42.54 8.86 9.64
N LEU A 42 43.18 8.76 8.46
CA LEU A 42 44.61 8.99 8.33
C LEU A 42 45.05 10.42 8.61
N HIS A 43 44.14 11.39 8.43
CA HIS A 43 44.42 12.82 8.63
C HIS A 43 43.65 13.40 9.82
N MET A 44 43.18 12.60 10.76
CA MET A 44 42.50 13.02 11.96
C MET A 44 43.46 13.77 12.88
N SER A 45 43.48 15.07 12.81
CA SER A 45 44.29 15.89 13.71
C SER A 45 43.61 15.98 15.09
N GLN A 46 44.40 16.09 16.15
CA GLN A 46 43.95 15.83 17.53
C GLN A 46 42.89 16.78 18.13
N ASN A 47 42.41 17.80 17.41
CA ASN A 47 41.50 18.81 17.99
C ASN A 47 40.44 19.36 17.00
N ASP A 48 40.07 18.70 15.93
CA ASP A 48 39.13 19.27 14.96
C ASP A 48 37.74 18.64 15.08
N THR A 49 36.85 19.28 15.84
CA THR A 49 35.45 18.84 16.01
C THR A 49 34.69 18.82 14.69
N VAL A 50 35.00 19.74 13.74
CA VAL A 50 34.40 19.76 12.39
C VAL A 50 34.75 18.49 11.63
N TRP A 51 36.01 18.08 11.73
CA TRP A 51 36.49 16.86 11.10
C TRP A 51 35.79 15.61 11.63
N LEU A 52 35.61 15.53 12.96
CA LEU A 52 34.90 14.43 13.60
C LEU A 52 33.43 14.38 13.19
N VAL A 53 32.73 15.52 13.17
CA VAL A 53 31.31 15.60 12.74
C VAL A 53 31.18 15.20 11.28
N ALA A 54 32.06 15.67 10.40
CA ALA A 54 32.07 15.27 8.99
C ALA A 54 32.28 13.76 8.84
N PHE A 55 33.24 13.19 9.56
CA PHE A 55 33.53 11.75 9.55
C PHE A 55 32.32 10.92 10.01
N LEU A 56 31.63 11.32 11.07
CA LEU A 56 30.45 10.63 11.57
C LEU A 56 29.29 10.67 10.56
N CYS A 57 29.05 11.83 9.93
CA CYS A 57 28.02 11.97 8.90
C CYS A 57 28.37 11.12 7.66
N GLU A 58 29.59 11.20 7.17
CA GLU A 58 30.07 10.43 6.02
C GLU A 58 30.06 8.91 6.28
N SER A 59 30.35 8.49 7.51
CA SER A 59 30.24 7.09 7.94
C SER A 59 28.80 6.58 7.86
N LEU A 60 27.83 7.39 8.31
CA LEU A 60 26.42 7.02 8.19
C LEU A 60 25.95 6.98 6.74
N PHE A 61 26.34 7.95 5.90
CA PHE A 61 26.02 7.94 4.47
C PHE A 61 26.61 6.71 3.77
N SER A 62 27.85 6.35 4.09
CA SER A 62 28.50 5.13 3.59
C SER A 62 27.74 3.86 3.98
N PHE A 63 27.28 3.80 5.24
CA PHE A 63 26.49 2.68 5.76
C PHE A 63 25.11 2.58 5.06
N VAL A 64 24.42 3.71 4.89
CA VAL A 64 23.13 3.73 4.16
C VAL A 64 23.31 3.31 2.72
N TRP A 65 24.38 3.78 2.04
CA TRP A 65 24.68 3.38 0.67
C TRP A 65 24.96 1.88 0.55
N LEU A 66 25.72 1.32 1.49
CA LEU A 66 25.97 -0.12 1.57
C LEU A 66 24.67 -0.91 1.68
N ILE A 67 23.75 -0.49 2.56
CA ILE A 67 22.44 -1.14 2.72
C ILE A 67 21.64 -1.05 1.42
N ILE A 68 21.57 0.11 0.79
CA ILE A 68 20.84 0.33 -0.47
C ILE A 68 21.43 -0.56 -1.58
N THR A 69 22.75 -0.64 -1.69
CA THR A 69 23.42 -1.54 -2.63
C THR A 69 23.06 -3.01 -2.38
N CYS A 70 23.04 -3.44 -1.11
CA CYS A 70 22.60 -4.78 -0.74
C CYS A 70 21.14 -5.06 -1.14
N ILE A 71 20.25 -4.09 -0.97
CA ILE A 71 18.84 -4.21 -1.33
C ILE A 71 18.68 -4.30 -2.85
N LYS A 72 19.28 -3.38 -3.60
CA LYS A 72 19.19 -3.29 -5.07
C LYS A 72 19.94 -4.42 -5.81
N TRP A 73 20.63 -5.31 -5.11
CA TRP A 73 21.51 -6.32 -5.73
C TRP A 73 20.81 -7.30 -6.66
N SER A 74 19.56 -7.67 -6.39
CA SER A 74 18.83 -8.68 -7.15
C SER A 74 17.38 -8.24 -7.36
N PRO A 75 17.12 -7.16 -8.12
CA PRO A 75 15.77 -6.66 -8.31
C PRO A 75 14.94 -7.68 -9.09
N ALA A 76 13.66 -7.80 -8.68
CA ALA A 76 12.72 -8.69 -9.34
C ALA A 76 11.29 -8.14 -9.25
N GLU A 77 10.45 -8.58 -10.19
CA GLU A 77 9.00 -8.39 -10.16
C GLU A 77 8.31 -9.62 -10.75
N TYR A 78 6.99 -9.69 -10.61
CA TYR A 78 6.20 -10.75 -11.21
C TYR A 78 5.38 -10.20 -12.37
N LYS A 79 5.41 -10.92 -13.50
CA LYS A 79 4.54 -10.67 -14.66
C LYS A 79 3.40 -11.68 -14.64
N PRO A 80 2.16 -11.25 -14.35
CA PRO A 80 0.98 -12.09 -14.40
C PRO A 80 0.45 -12.22 -15.83
N TYR A 81 -0.27 -13.31 -16.09
CA TYR A 81 -0.96 -13.62 -17.35
C TYR A 81 -2.44 -13.90 -17.08
N PRO A 82 -3.29 -12.87 -16.92
CA PRO A 82 -4.71 -13.03 -16.53
C PRO A 82 -5.53 -13.90 -17.47
N ASP A 83 -5.24 -13.89 -18.77
CA ASP A 83 -5.97 -14.67 -19.78
C ASP A 83 -5.83 -16.19 -19.55
N ARG A 84 -4.71 -16.63 -18.99
CA ARG A 84 -4.47 -18.04 -18.67
C ARG A 84 -5.33 -18.56 -17.51
N LEU A 85 -6.01 -17.70 -16.76
CA LEU A 85 -6.98 -18.11 -15.75
C LEU A 85 -8.23 -18.72 -16.41
N ASP A 86 -8.69 -18.10 -17.49
CA ASP A 86 -9.85 -18.59 -18.25
C ASP A 86 -9.51 -19.88 -19.01
N GLU A 87 -8.31 -19.97 -19.60
CA GLU A 87 -7.82 -21.17 -20.29
C GLU A 87 -7.78 -22.42 -19.37
N ARG A 88 -7.66 -22.21 -18.05
CA ARG A 88 -7.59 -23.29 -17.07
C ARG A 88 -8.92 -23.66 -16.45
N ASP A 89 -10.00 -22.96 -16.80
CA ASP A 89 -11.35 -23.13 -16.22
C ASP A 89 -11.33 -23.23 -14.69
N LEU A 90 -10.55 -22.33 -14.05
CA LEU A 90 -10.41 -22.32 -12.60
C LEU A 90 -11.62 -21.63 -11.96
N ASP A 91 -12.18 -22.25 -10.90
CA ASP A 91 -13.13 -21.54 -10.03
C ASP A 91 -12.38 -20.39 -9.31
N LEU A 92 -12.65 -19.17 -9.74
CA LEU A 92 -12.00 -17.99 -9.21
C LEU A 92 -12.44 -17.75 -7.76
N PRO A 93 -11.51 -17.56 -6.81
CA PRO A 93 -11.83 -17.34 -5.40
C PRO A 93 -12.47 -15.98 -5.17
N SER A 94 -13.24 -15.86 -4.08
CA SER A 94 -13.84 -14.59 -3.67
C SER A 94 -12.78 -13.62 -3.12
N VAL A 95 -13.05 -12.31 -3.28
CA VAL A 95 -12.19 -11.23 -2.82
C VAL A 95 -13.02 -10.14 -2.13
N ASP A 96 -12.65 -9.78 -0.92
CA ASP A 96 -13.20 -8.64 -0.19
C ASP A 96 -12.33 -7.40 -0.45
N MET A 97 -12.94 -6.29 -0.85
CA MET A 97 -12.24 -5.05 -1.17
C MET A 97 -12.55 -4.01 -0.09
N PHE A 98 -11.53 -3.48 0.54
CA PHE A 98 -11.61 -2.58 1.69
C PHE A 98 -11.21 -1.16 1.31
N VAL A 99 -12.08 -0.20 1.63
CA VAL A 99 -11.86 1.23 1.42
C VAL A 99 -12.06 1.95 2.77
N PRO A 100 -10.99 2.20 3.53
CA PRO A 100 -11.08 2.99 4.75
C PRO A 100 -11.14 4.49 4.43
N THR A 101 -11.99 5.21 5.15
CA THR A 101 -12.09 6.68 5.16
C THR A 101 -12.37 7.17 6.57
N ALA A 102 -12.08 8.43 6.87
CA ALA A 102 -12.23 8.96 8.23
C ALA A 102 -12.82 10.37 8.32
N ASP A 103 -12.62 11.23 7.34
CA ASP A 103 -12.96 12.64 7.43
C ASP A 103 -13.48 13.18 6.09
N PRO A 104 -14.77 13.46 5.95
CA PRO A 104 -15.36 13.90 4.68
C PRO A 104 -14.88 15.30 4.22
N VAL A 105 -14.21 16.06 5.09
CA VAL A 105 -13.61 17.37 4.74
C VAL A 105 -12.23 17.17 4.10
N ARG A 106 -11.42 16.27 4.66
CA ARG A 106 -10.08 15.97 4.15
C ARG A 106 -10.10 14.97 3.00
N GLU A 107 -11.09 14.10 3.02
CA GLU A 107 -11.34 13.04 2.04
C GLU A 107 -12.72 13.29 1.40
N PRO A 108 -12.84 14.24 0.46
CA PRO A 108 -14.11 14.62 -0.14
C PRO A 108 -14.89 13.41 -0.67
N PRO A 109 -16.20 13.29 -0.41
CA PRO A 109 -17.01 12.12 -0.77
C PRO A 109 -16.96 11.78 -2.27
N ILE A 110 -16.79 12.76 -3.15
CA ILE A 110 -16.69 12.51 -4.60
C ILE A 110 -15.45 11.67 -4.95
N ILE A 111 -14.34 11.80 -4.21
CA ILE A 111 -13.14 11.00 -4.41
C ILE A 111 -13.43 9.55 -4.01
N ILE A 112 -14.04 9.34 -2.83
CA ILE A 112 -14.44 8.01 -2.32
C ILE A 112 -15.40 7.34 -3.30
N VAL A 113 -16.41 8.07 -3.81
CA VAL A 113 -17.38 7.59 -4.80
C VAL A 113 -16.66 7.07 -6.06
N ASN A 114 -15.71 7.80 -6.61
CA ASN A 114 -14.96 7.37 -7.79
C ASN A 114 -14.07 6.16 -7.53
N THR A 115 -13.44 6.08 -6.36
CA THR A 115 -12.67 4.91 -5.93
C THR A 115 -13.56 3.68 -5.85
N VAL A 116 -14.71 3.77 -5.17
CA VAL A 116 -15.67 2.67 -5.04
C VAL A 116 -16.21 2.25 -6.40
N LEU A 117 -16.67 3.19 -7.24
CA LEU A 117 -17.15 2.87 -8.60
C LEU A 117 -16.09 2.16 -9.43
N SER A 118 -14.83 2.51 -9.28
CA SER A 118 -13.74 1.84 -9.98
C SER A 118 -13.53 0.41 -9.51
N LEU A 119 -13.68 0.15 -8.21
CA LEU A 119 -13.56 -1.17 -7.62
C LEU A 119 -14.75 -2.07 -7.98
N LEU A 120 -15.98 -1.54 -7.96
CA LEU A 120 -17.16 -2.29 -8.37
C LEU A 120 -17.12 -2.71 -9.85
N ALA A 121 -16.39 -1.97 -10.67
CA ALA A 121 -16.31 -2.19 -12.12
C ALA A 121 -15.10 -3.03 -12.58
N VAL A 122 -14.33 -3.66 -11.68
CA VAL A 122 -13.19 -4.52 -12.08
C VAL A 122 -13.64 -5.74 -12.89
N ASN A 123 -12.76 -6.24 -13.74
CA ASN A 123 -13.02 -7.43 -14.56
C ASN A 123 -12.86 -8.72 -13.74
N TYR A 124 -13.90 -9.03 -12.97
CA TYR A 124 -13.98 -10.22 -12.13
C TYR A 124 -15.44 -10.62 -11.94
N PRO A 125 -15.77 -11.91 -11.65
CA PRO A 125 -17.16 -12.32 -11.38
C PRO A 125 -17.75 -11.54 -10.19
N ALA A 126 -18.85 -10.83 -10.41
CA ALA A 126 -19.44 -9.92 -9.43
C ALA A 126 -19.89 -10.63 -8.13
N ASN A 127 -20.39 -11.85 -8.25
CA ASN A 127 -20.79 -12.69 -7.11
C ASN A 127 -19.60 -13.20 -6.27
N LYS A 128 -18.38 -12.99 -6.72
CA LYS A 128 -17.12 -13.30 -6.01
C LYS A 128 -16.46 -12.05 -5.41
N LEU A 129 -17.12 -10.89 -5.50
CA LEU A 129 -16.59 -9.60 -5.02
C LEU A 129 -17.51 -8.98 -3.98
N ALA A 130 -16.93 -8.40 -2.94
CA ALA A 130 -17.62 -7.56 -2.00
C ALA A 130 -16.77 -6.30 -1.68
N CYS A 131 -17.36 -5.12 -1.84
CA CYS A 131 -16.75 -3.85 -1.50
C CYS A 131 -17.26 -3.36 -0.15
N TYR A 132 -16.36 -3.13 0.79
CA TYR A 132 -16.63 -2.64 2.13
C TYR A 132 -16.00 -1.25 2.29
N VAL A 133 -16.82 -0.24 2.57
CA VAL A 133 -16.34 1.09 2.94
C VAL A 133 -16.42 1.25 4.44
N SER A 134 -15.27 1.47 5.09
CA SER A 134 -15.19 1.74 6.54
C SER A 134 -15.03 3.23 6.77
N ASP A 135 -16.09 3.86 7.25
CA ASP A 135 -16.12 5.28 7.58
C ASP A 135 -15.92 5.50 9.08
N ASP A 136 -14.71 5.88 9.44
CA ASP A 136 -14.31 6.16 10.84
C ASP A 136 -14.89 7.50 11.35
N GLY A 137 -15.37 8.36 10.45
CA GLY A 137 -16.07 9.61 10.76
C GLY A 137 -17.55 9.47 11.01
N CYS A 138 -18.14 8.29 10.72
CA CYS A 138 -19.57 8.03 10.84
C CYS A 138 -20.44 9.11 10.15
N SER A 139 -20.07 9.49 8.93
CA SER A 139 -20.65 10.60 8.21
C SER A 139 -21.93 10.19 7.47
N PRO A 140 -23.11 10.79 7.79
CA PRO A 140 -24.31 10.57 6.99
C PRO A 140 -24.14 11.05 5.54
N LEU A 141 -23.33 12.07 5.31
CA LEU A 141 -22.97 12.55 3.96
C LEU A 141 -22.22 11.49 3.15
N THR A 142 -21.22 10.86 3.74
CA THR A 142 -20.47 9.75 3.09
C THR A 142 -21.43 8.60 2.75
N TYR A 143 -22.28 8.20 3.68
CA TYR A 143 -23.29 7.15 3.44
C TYR A 143 -24.25 7.51 2.30
N PHE A 144 -24.76 8.75 2.29
CA PHE A 144 -25.63 9.24 1.20
C PHE A 144 -24.93 9.14 -0.16
N CYS A 145 -23.72 9.67 -0.26
CA CYS A 145 -22.96 9.66 -1.52
C CYS A 145 -22.71 8.24 -2.03
N LEU A 146 -22.43 7.29 -1.13
CA LEU A 146 -22.25 5.88 -1.47
C LEU A 146 -23.56 5.21 -1.91
N LYS A 147 -24.71 5.59 -1.31
CA LYS A 147 -26.05 5.13 -1.73
C LYS A 147 -26.37 5.62 -3.15
N GLU A 148 -26.07 6.88 -3.47
CA GLU A 148 -26.22 7.42 -4.84
C GLU A 148 -25.24 6.77 -5.82
N ALA A 149 -23.98 6.54 -5.41
CA ALA A 149 -23.01 5.81 -6.21
C ALA A 149 -23.48 4.39 -6.53
N SER A 150 -24.14 3.70 -5.61
CA SER A 150 -24.72 2.37 -5.84
C SER A 150 -25.81 2.39 -6.91
N LYS A 151 -26.62 3.45 -6.99
CA LYS A 151 -27.60 3.60 -8.08
C LYS A 151 -26.91 3.75 -9.43
N PHE A 152 -25.87 4.58 -9.50
CA PHE A 152 -25.10 4.80 -10.73
C PHE A 152 -24.27 3.55 -11.12
N SER A 153 -23.81 2.75 -10.17
CA SER A 153 -23.03 1.53 -10.47
C SER A 153 -23.79 0.54 -11.35
N LYS A 154 -25.13 0.51 -11.28
CA LYS A 154 -25.99 -0.34 -12.13
C LYS A 154 -25.95 0.05 -13.62
N ILE A 155 -25.52 1.26 -13.93
CA ILE A 155 -25.29 1.75 -15.30
C ILE A 155 -23.81 1.62 -15.65
N TRP A 156 -22.94 2.05 -14.75
CA TRP A 156 -21.51 2.13 -14.98
C TRP A 156 -20.83 0.77 -15.15
N VAL A 157 -21.16 -0.19 -14.28
CA VAL A 157 -20.51 -1.51 -14.29
C VAL A 157 -20.83 -2.29 -15.58
N PRO A 158 -22.10 -2.43 -16.02
CA PRO A 158 -22.42 -3.06 -17.31
C PRO A 158 -21.77 -2.32 -18.49
N PHE A 159 -21.81 -0.99 -18.51
CA PHE A 159 -21.16 -0.18 -19.53
C PHE A 159 -19.65 -0.50 -19.63
N CYS A 160 -18.95 -0.53 -18.49
CA CYS A 160 -17.53 -0.85 -18.44
C CYS A 160 -17.22 -2.25 -18.98
N LYS A 161 -18.05 -3.24 -18.67
CA LYS A 161 -17.88 -4.64 -19.13
C LYS A 161 -18.18 -4.77 -20.61
N LYS A 162 -19.31 -4.20 -21.07
CA LYS A 162 -19.74 -4.24 -22.48
C LYS A 162 -18.68 -3.67 -23.42
N TYR A 163 -18.11 -2.52 -23.06
CA TYR A 163 -17.16 -1.79 -23.91
C TYR A 163 -15.69 -1.97 -23.51
N ASN A 164 -15.41 -2.93 -22.62
CA ASN A 164 -14.07 -3.22 -22.12
C ASN A 164 -13.27 -1.95 -21.73
N VAL A 165 -13.92 -1.06 -20.99
CA VAL A 165 -13.34 0.19 -20.52
C VAL A 165 -12.11 -0.09 -19.66
N LYS A 166 -10.95 0.44 -19.99
CA LYS A 166 -9.72 0.19 -19.22
C LYS A 166 -9.71 0.94 -17.91
N VAL A 167 -9.92 2.27 -17.96
CA VAL A 167 -9.94 3.14 -16.77
C VAL A 167 -11.30 3.07 -16.11
N ARG A 168 -11.38 2.49 -14.93
CA ARG A 168 -12.65 2.18 -14.24
C ARG A 168 -13.20 3.32 -13.38
N ALA A 169 -12.48 4.43 -13.21
CA ALA A 169 -12.96 5.62 -12.50
C ALA A 169 -13.71 6.56 -13.46
N PRO A 170 -15.01 6.85 -13.25
CA PRO A 170 -15.80 7.66 -14.18
C PRO A 170 -15.22 9.04 -14.42
N PHE A 171 -14.77 9.75 -13.37
CA PHE A 171 -14.21 11.10 -13.49
C PHE A 171 -13.01 11.13 -14.44
N ARG A 172 -12.17 10.11 -14.42
CA ARG A 172 -10.98 10.04 -15.27
C ARG A 172 -11.33 9.59 -16.68
N TYR A 173 -12.26 8.66 -16.81
CA TYR A 173 -12.72 8.16 -18.11
C TYR A 173 -13.37 9.26 -18.94
N PHE A 174 -14.27 10.05 -18.35
CA PHE A 174 -15.00 11.10 -19.05
C PHE A 174 -14.21 12.41 -19.26
N LEU A 175 -13.00 12.56 -18.70
CA LEU A 175 -12.10 13.66 -19.02
C LEU A 175 -11.58 13.57 -20.48
N ASN A 176 -11.43 12.36 -21.01
CA ASN A 176 -11.00 12.18 -22.38
C ASN A 176 -12.19 12.34 -23.32
N PRO A 177 -12.01 13.05 -24.46
CA PRO A 177 -13.05 13.11 -25.47
C PRO A 177 -13.33 11.70 -26.00
N MET A 178 -14.54 11.49 -26.47
CA MET A 178 -14.97 10.24 -27.09
C MET A 178 -14.07 9.94 -28.31
N THR A 179 -13.38 8.80 -28.26
CA THR A 179 -12.37 8.44 -29.28
C THR A 179 -12.94 7.64 -30.47
N SER A 180 -14.17 7.11 -30.35
CA SER A 180 -14.81 6.32 -31.41
C SER A 180 -16.15 6.92 -31.80
N LEU A 181 -16.16 7.66 -32.91
CA LEU A 181 -17.37 8.17 -33.56
C LEU A 181 -18.02 7.14 -34.51
N GLU A 182 -17.40 5.97 -34.71
CA GLU A 182 -17.78 4.98 -35.71
C GLU A 182 -18.93 4.05 -35.25
N ASP A 183 -19.15 3.93 -33.94
CA ASP A 183 -20.24 3.12 -33.37
C ASP A 183 -21.34 4.02 -32.76
N PRO A 184 -22.51 4.14 -33.43
CA PRO A 184 -23.62 4.98 -32.93
C PRO A 184 -24.22 4.48 -31.62
N GLU A 185 -24.22 3.16 -31.37
CA GLU A 185 -24.71 2.57 -30.11
C GLU A 185 -23.79 2.98 -28.97
N PHE A 186 -22.49 2.80 -29.11
CA PHE A 186 -21.50 3.24 -28.15
C PHE A 186 -21.62 4.76 -27.85
N ALA A 187 -21.72 5.58 -28.88
CA ALA A 187 -21.83 7.03 -28.74
C ALA A 187 -23.07 7.43 -27.92
N THR A 188 -24.20 6.77 -28.16
CA THR A 188 -25.45 7.01 -27.44
C THR A 188 -25.32 6.59 -25.97
N GLU A 189 -24.85 5.38 -25.69
CA GLU A 189 -24.68 4.87 -24.32
C GLU A 189 -23.60 5.64 -23.56
N TRP A 190 -22.51 6.02 -24.21
CA TRP A 190 -21.48 6.88 -23.61
C TRP A 190 -22.05 8.23 -23.18
N GLY A 191 -22.84 8.88 -24.06
CA GLY A 191 -23.49 10.15 -23.76
C GLY A 191 -24.54 10.06 -22.66
N MET A 192 -25.28 8.95 -22.57
CA MET A 192 -26.23 8.68 -21.48
C MET A 192 -25.48 8.47 -20.16
N THR A 193 -24.46 7.61 -20.15
CA THR A 193 -23.69 7.27 -18.94
C THR A 193 -22.95 8.48 -18.40
N LYS A 194 -22.39 9.33 -19.29
CA LYS A 194 -21.75 10.58 -18.89
C LYS A 194 -22.73 11.53 -18.20
N ARG A 195 -23.93 11.72 -18.76
CA ARG A 195 -24.96 12.59 -18.15
C ARG A 195 -25.39 12.07 -16.79
N GLU A 196 -25.54 10.76 -16.62
CA GLU A 196 -25.90 10.18 -15.30
C GLU A 196 -24.76 10.36 -14.29
N TYR A 197 -23.49 10.26 -14.72
CA TYR A 197 -22.35 10.58 -13.87
C TYR A 197 -22.31 12.07 -13.47
N GLU A 198 -22.57 12.98 -14.41
CA GLU A 198 -22.62 14.41 -14.12
C GLU A 198 -23.74 14.74 -13.12
N LYS A 199 -24.90 14.07 -13.23
CA LYS A 199 -25.99 14.19 -12.23
C LYS A 199 -25.55 13.67 -10.86
N LEU A 200 -24.83 12.54 -10.81
CA LEU A 200 -24.29 12.02 -9.54
C LEU A 200 -23.31 13.01 -8.92
N ALA A 201 -22.39 13.57 -9.72
CA ALA A 201 -21.40 14.53 -9.25
C ALA A 201 -22.07 15.79 -8.65
N LEU A 202 -23.07 16.34 -9.35
CA LEU A 202 -23.86 17.47 -8.84
C LEU A 202 -24.59 17.14 -7.54
N LYS A 203 -25.23 15.98 -7.42
CA LYS A 203 -25.88 15.55 -6.18
C LYS A 203 -24.91 15.44 -5.00
N VAL A 204 -23.69 14.95 -5.25
CA VAL A 204 -22.65 14.86 -4.22
C VAL A 204 -22.17 16.25 -3.83
N GLU A 205 -22.02 17.17 -4.78
CA GLU A 205 -21.64 18.56 -4.54
C GLU A 205 -22.71 19.31 -3.73
N ASP A 206 -23.98 19.21 -4.16
CA ASP A 206 -25.13 19.82 -3.46
C ASP A 206 -25.25 19.32 -2.02
N ALA A 207 -25.13 18.01 -1.80
CA ALA A 207 -25.17 17.42 -0.46
C ALA A 207 -24.00 17.86 0.43
N THR A 208 -22.84 18.16 -0.17
CA THR A 208 -21.68 18.69 0.56
C THR A 208 -21.91 20.16 0.97
N GLY A 209 -22.65 20.94 0.17
CA GLY A 209 -23.00 22.33 0.46
C GLY A 209 -24.15 22.50 1.46
N ASP A 210 -25.13 21.60 1.45
CA ASP A 210 -26.33 21.66 2.30
C ASP A 210 -26.69 20.29 2.88
N SER A 211 -26.27 20.06 4.12
CA SER A 211 -26.53 18.81 4.86
C SER A 211 -27.98 18.64 5.35
N HIS A 212 -28.87 19.63 5.19
CA HIS A 212 -30.26 19.54 5.62
C HIS A 212 -31.12 18.57 4.79
N CYS A 213 -30.68 18.24 3.57
CA CYS A 213 -31.37 17.28 2.69
C CYS A 213 -31.28 15.81 3.15
N LEU A 214 -30.47 15.50 4.16
CA LEU A 214 -30.16 14.13 4.57
C LEU A 214 -31.18 13.54 5.58
N ASN A 215 -32.10 14.33 6.14
CA ASN A 215 -32.93 13.94 7.28
C ASN A 215 -34.28 13.31 6.91
N ALA A 216 -34.59 13.04 5.66
CA ALA A 216 -35.94 12.68 5.19
C ALA A 216 -36.18 11.17 4.97
N ASP A 217 -35.19 10.29 5.17
CA ASP A 217 -35.26 8.86 4.85
C ASP A 217 -34.99 8.03 6.12
N ASP A 218 -35.78 7.01 6.42
CA ASP A 218 -35.61 6.07 7.56
C ASP A 218 -34.25 5.40 7.59
N ASP A 219 -33.57 5.30 6.43
CA ASP A 219 -32.22 4.76 6.33
C ASP A 219 -31.18 5.57 7.11
N PHE A 220 -31.46 6.85 7.43
CA PHE A 220 -30.58 7.75 8.17
C PHE A 220 -30.85 7.79 9.67
N GLU A 221 -31.83 7.07 10.17
CA GLU A 221 -32.17 7.04 11.61
C GLU A 221 -30.94 6.64 12.46
N ALA A 222 -30.13 5.69 11.95
CA ALA A 222 -28.91 5.24 12.63
C ALA A 222 -27.86 6.35 12.83
N PHE A 223 -27.95 7.46 12.09
CA PHE A 223 -27.06 8.62 12.17
C PHE A 223 -27.64 9.80 12.97
N SER A 224 -28.92 9.77 13.37
CA SER A 224 -29.62 10.92 13.94
C SER A 224 -29.03 11.44 15.25
N ASN A 225 -28.39 10.59 16.04
CA ASN A 225 -27.79 10.93 17.34
C ASN A 225 -26.29 10.62 17.40
N THR A 226 -25.60 10.53 16.26
CA THR A 226 -24.18 10.18 16.21
C THR A 226 -23.30 11.42 16.29
N LYS A 227 -22.17 11.28 16.99
CA LYS A 227 -21.05 12.22 16.93
C LYS A 227 -19.83 11.45 16.40
N PRO A 228 -18.92 12.09 15.66
CA PRO A 228 -17.76 11.39 15.07
C PRO A 228 -16.93 10.57 16.08
N ASN A 229 -16.91 10.99 17.35
CA ASN A 229 -16.13 10.32 18.41
C ASN A 229 -16.98 9.59 19.45
N ASP A 230 -18.32 9.55 19.28
CA ASP A 230 -19.24 8.91 20.21
C ASP A 230 -20.49 8.41 19.50
N HIS A 231 -20.46 7.17 19.03
CA HIS A 231 -21.58 6.50 18.35
C HIS A 231 -21.43 4.98 18.45
N SER A 232 -22.54 4.28 18.27
CA SER A 232 -22.59 2.82 18.17
C SER A 232 -22.09 2.35 16.80
N SER A 233 -21.74 1.08 16.69
CA SER A 233 -21.38 0.44 15.43
C SER A 233 -22.55 0.46 14.43
N ILE A 234 -22.28 0.88 13.19
CA ILE A 234 -23.24 0.89 12.09
C ILE A 234 -22.74 -0.05 11.00
N VAL A 235 -23.61 -0.96 10.56
CA VAL A 235 -23.39 -1.84 9.41
C VAL A 235 -24.62 -1.76 8.51
N LYS A 236 -24.43 -1.34 7.25
CA LYS A 236 -25.50 -1.16 6.27
C LYS A 236 -25.13 -1.88 4.96
N VAL A 237 -25.95 -2.81 4.53
CA VAL A 237 -25.82 -3.40 3.18
C VAL A 237 -26.46 -2.44 2.19
N ILE A 238 -25.64 -1.76 1.38
CA ILE A 238 -26.13 -0.82 0.36
C ILE A 238 -26.64 -1.61 -0.86
N TRP A 239 -25.91 -2.66 -1.24
CA TRP A 239 -26.27 -3.54 -2.35
C TRP A 239 -25.85 -4.98 -2.07
N GLU A 240 -26.78 -5.91 -2.29
CA GLU A 240 -26.52 -7.35 -2.21
C GLU A 240 -26.74 -8.00 -3.57
N ASN A 241 -25.69 -8.61 -4.12
CA ASN A 241 -25.79 -9.39 -5.35
C ASN A 241 -26.44 -10.76 -5.06
N LYS A 242 -27.71 -10.91 -5.40
CA LYS A 242 -28.48 -12.14 -5.18
C LYS A 242 -28.46 -13.10 -6.38
N GLY A 243 -27.58 -12.87 -7.36
CA GLY A 243 -27.48 -13.73 -8.56
C GLY A 243 -28.69 -13.65 -9.49
N GLY A 244 -29.40 -12.51 -9.53
CA GLY A 244 -30.59 -12.29 -10.35
C GLY A 244 -30.33 -12.33 -11.86
N VAL A 245 -31.39 -12.07 -12.65
CA VAL A 245 -31.32 -11.96 -14.12
C VAL A 245 -31.18 -10.46 -14.48
N GLY A 246 -30.35 -10.14 -15.49
CA GLY A 246 -30.15 -8.78 -15.99
C GLY A 246 -28.88 -8.09 -15.48
N ASP A 247 -28.78 -6.77 -15.73
CA ASP A 247 -27.56 -5.99 -15.48
C ASP A 247 -27.21 -5.87 -13.99
N GLU A 248 -28.19 -6.00 -13.11
CA GLU A 248 -27.97 -5.95 -11.66
C GLU A 248 -27.09 -7.05 -11.10
N LYS A 249 -27.03 -8.24 -11.77
CA LYS A 249 -26.12 -9.33 -11.41
C LYS A 249 -24.64 -8.99 -11.62
N GLU A 250 -24.38 -7.94 -12.40
CA GLU A 250 -23.04 -7.49 -12.73
C GLU A 250 -22.39 -6.64 -11.63
N VAL A 251 -23.19 -6.15 -10.66
CA VAL A 251 -22.71 -5.29 -9.57
C VAL A 251 -22.33 -6.16 -8.37
N PRO A 252 -21.08 -6.04 -7.85
CA PRO A 252 -20.65 -6.71 -6.63
C PRO A 252 -21.45 -6.33 -5.38
N HIS A 253 -21.32 -7.11 -4.30
CA HIS A 253 -21.83 -6.71 -2.99
C HIS A 253 -21.22 -5.38 -2.57
N PHE A 254 -22.02 -4.53 -1.90
CA PHE A 254 -21.57 -3.23 -1.44
C PHE A 254 -22.09 -2.95 -0.03
N VAL A 255 -21.18 -2.72 0.92
CA VAL A 255 -21.46 -2.58 2.35
C VAL A 255 -20.77 -1.34 2.90
N TYR A 256 -21.53 -0.54 3.66
CA TYR A 256 -21.03 0.56 4.48
C TYR A 256 -20.90 0.10 5.93
N ILE A 257 -19.79 0.42 6.56
CA ILE A 257 -19.57 0.13 7.97
C ILE A 257 -18.94 1.32 8.69
N SER A 258 -19.34 1.51 9.94
CA SER A 258 -18.67 2.40 10.88
C SER A 258 -18.58 1.69 12.23
N ARG A 259 -17.37 1.54 12.75
CA ARG A 259 -17.15 0.89 14.05
C ARG A 259 -17.60 1.78 15.20
N GLU A 260 -17.90 1.19 16.36
CA GLU A 260 -18.20 1.97 17.55
C GLU A 260 -17.03 2.91 17.90
N LYS A 261 -17.38 4.15 18.24
CA LYS A 261 -16.45 5.13 18.78
C LYS A 261 -16.90 5.56 20.19
N ARG A 262 -15.94 5.68 21.09
CA ARG A 262 -16.17 6.18 22.45
C ARG A 262 -15.09 7.18 22.85
N PRO A 263 -15.43 8.27 23.54
CA PRO A 263 -14.46 9.20 24.10
C PRO A 263 -13.45 8.46 24.99
N ASN A 264 -12.19 8.85 24.91
CA ASN A 264 -11.09 8.29 25.71
C ASN A 264 -10.75 6.80 25.44
N TYR A 265 -11.32 6.17 24.40
CA TYR A 265 -10.93 4.84 23.96
C TYR A 265 -9.86 4.92 22.86
N LEU A 266 -8.84 4.06 22.94
CA LEU A 266 -7.78 3.99 21.95
C LEU A 266 -8.24 3.19 20.74
N HIS A 267 -8.58 3.89 19.64
CA HIS A 267 -9.12 3.28 18.43
C HIS A 267 -8.07 2.81 17.41
N HIS A 268 -6.79 3.04 17.63
CA HIS A 268 -5.68 2.62 16.77
C HIS A 268 -5.79 3.08 15.31
N TYR A 269 -6.38 4.24 15.07
CA TYR A 269 -6.47 4.90 13.75
C TYR A 269 -6.87 3.92 12.62
N LYS A 270 -6.15 3.96 11.47
CA LYS A 270 -6.40 3.11 10.31
C LYS A 270 -6.27 1.62 10.63
N ALA A 271 -5.28 1.21 11.43
CA ALA A 271 -5.09 -0.19 11.81
C ALA A 271 -6.33 -0.79 12.49
N GLY A 272 -6.95 -0.06 13.40
CA GLY A 272 -8.18 -0.49 14.07
C GLY A 272 -9.39 -0.55 13.13
N ALA A 273 -9.52 0.40 12.19
CA ALA A 273 -10.57 0.36 11.15
C ALA A 273 -10.39 -0.85 10.24
N MET A 274 -9.15 -1.13 9.84
CA MET A 274 -8.82 -2.30 9.02
C MET A 274 -9.06 -3.63 9.75
N ASN A 275 -8.79 -3.71 11.05
CA ASN A 275 -9.12 -4.89 11.85
C ASN A 275 -10.63 -5.09 11.98
N PHE A 276 -11.39 -4.02 12.10
CA PHE A 276 -12.84 -4.10 12.06
C PHE A 276 -13.35 -4.60 10.69
N LEU A 277 -12.80 -4.10 9.59
CA LEU A 277 -13.09 -4.60 8.23
C LEU A 277 -12.84 -6.10 8.09
N ILE A 278 -11.70 -6.60 8.62
CA ILE A 278 -11.38 -8.04 8.59
C ILE A 278 -12.43 -8.86 9.36
N ARG A 279 -12.88 -8.39 10.52
CA ARG A 279 -13.89 -9.08 11.33
C ARG A 279 -15.25 -9.09 10.64
N VAL A 280 -15.73 -7.93 10.21
CA VAL A 280 -17.04 -7.81 9.55
C VAL A 280 -17.08 -8.61 8.26
N SER A 281 -16.09 -8.45 7.39
CA SER A 281 -16.03 -9.22 6.14
C SER A 281 -15.86 -10.71 6.39
N GLY A 282 -15.17 -11.10 7.48
CA GLY A 282 -15.08 -12.49 7.91
C GLY A 282 -16.44 -13.10 8.26
N LEU A 283 -17.34 -12.33 8.85
CA LEU A 283 -18.71 -12.78 9.19
C LEU A 283 -19.65 -12.78 7.97
N MET A 284 -19.51 -11.82 7.07
CA MET A 284 -20.45 -11.61 5.97
C MET A 284 -20.11 -12.45 4.73
N THR A 285 -18.90 -12.32 4.22
CA THR A 285 -18.46 -12.98 2.96
C THR A 285 -17.36 -14.01 3.18
N ASN A 286 -16.50 -13.78 4.16
CA ASN A 286 -15.36 -14.62 4.49
C ASN A 286 -14.47 -14.99 3.29
N ALA A 287 -14.29 -14.02 2.38
CA ALA A 287 -13.45 -14.25 1.20
C ALA A 287 -12.01 -14.59 1.59
N PRO A 288 -11.37 -15.56 0.92
CA PRO A 288 -10.01 -15.99 1.24
C PRO A 288 -8.95 -14.92 0.97
N TYR A 289 -9.27 -13.94 0.13
CA TYR A 289 -8.39 -12.82 -0.22
C TYR A 289 -9.04 -11.49 0.09
N MET A 290 -8.22 -10.53 0.48
CA MET A 290 -8.65 -9.19 0.85
C MET A 290 -7.75 -8.18 0.14
N LEU A 291 -8.35 -7.19 -0.53
CA LEU A 291 -7.67 -6.04 -1.13
C LEU A 291 -7.91 -4.81 -0.27
N ASN A 292 -6.88 -4.10 0.13
CA ASN A 292 -7.01 -2.77 0.72
C ASN A 292 -6.62 -1.68 -0.29
N VAL A 293 -7.46 -0.65 -0.39
CA VAL A 293 -7.28 0.51 -1.26
C VAL A 293 -7.65 1.76 -0.48
N ASP A 294 -6.77 2.74 -0.45
CA ASP A 294 -7.08 4.04 0.16
C ASP A 294 -8.20 4.74 -0.60
N CYS A 295 -9.00 5.51 0.10
CA CYS A 295 -10.20 6.16 -0.46
C CYS A 295 -9.90 7.12 -1.62
N ASP A 296 -8.66 7.55 -1.75
CA ASP A 296 -8.15 8.45 -2.81
C ASP A 296 -7.40 7.73 -3.94
N MET A 297 -7.48 6.38 -3.98
CA MET A 297 -6.83 5.56 -5.02
C MET A 297 -7.86 4.80 -5.86
N TYR A 298 -7.94 5.05 -7.14
CA TYR A 298 -8.84 4.35 -8.04
C TYR A 298 -8.13 3.24 -8.85
N VAL A 299 -8.92 2.28 -9.33
CA VAL A 299 -8.47 1.22 -10.24
C VAL A 299 -8.32 1.79 -11.65
N ASN A 300 -7.09 1.77 -12.15
CA ASN A 300 -6.73 2.21 -13.50
C ASN A 300 -6.61 1.05 -14.50
N GLU A 301 -6.40 -0.19 -14.01
CA GLU A 301 -6.34 -1.40 -14.83
C GLU A 301 -7.43 -2.40 -14.39
N ALA A 302 -8.34 -2.69 -15.29
CA ALA A 302 -9.53 -3.52 -15.01
C ALA A 302 -9.20 -4.92 -14.47
N ASN A 303 -8.09 -5.52 -14.89
CA ASN A 303 -7.70 -6.90 -14.57
C ASN A 303 -6.91 -7.03 -13.27
N VAL A 304 -6.83 -5.99 -12.43
CA VAL A 304 -5.99 -5.96 -11.24
C VAL A 304 -6.23 -7.15 -10.30
N VAL A 305 -7.49 -7.54 -10.07
CA VAL A 305 -7.84 -8.70 -9.23
C VAL A 305 -7.34 -9.99 -9.88
N ARG A 306 -7.54 -10.16 -11.18
CA ARG A 306 -7.07 -11.34 -11.95
C ARG A 306 -5.54 -11.42 -11.92
N GLN A 307 -4.85 -10.29 -12.03
CA GLN A 307 -3.38 -10.24 -11.93
C GLN A 307 -2.88 -10.74 -10.57
N ALA A 308 -3.51 -10.32 -9.48
CA ALA A 308 -3.19 -10.83 -8.14
C ALA A 308 -3.48 -12.32 -7.99
N MET A 309 -4.63 -12.78 -8.53
CA MET A 309 -5.01 -14.20 -8.50
C MET A 309 -4.03 -15.09 -9.28
N CYS A 310 -3.42 -14.61 -10.35
CA CYS A 310 -2.34 -15.32 -11.04
C CYS A 310 -1.20 -15.71 -10.09
N ILE A 311 -0.85 -14.82 -9.15
CA ILE A 311 0.19 -15.11 -8.14
C ILE A 311 -0.31 -16.15 -7.13
N PHE A 312 -1.48 -15.93 -6.55
CA PHE A 312 -1.99 -16.79 -5.48
C PHE A 312 -2.33 -18.19 -5.96
N LEU A 313 -2.87 -18.32 -7.17
CA LEU A 313 -3.29 -19.61 -7.74
C LEU A 313 -2.13 -20.38 -8.40
N GLN A 314 -1.08 -19.69 -8.87
CA GLN A 314 0.16 -20.34 -9.34
C GLN A 314 0.74 -21.25 -8.25
N GLY A 315 0.64 -20.85 -7.00
CA GLY A 315 1.27 -21.52 -5.89
C GLY A 315 0.53 -22.73 -5.36
N SER A 316 -0.75 -22.91 -5.67
CA SER A 316 -1.45 -24.15 -5.33
C SER A 316 -0.82 -25.37 -6.00
N MET A 317 0.02 -25.14 -7.04
CA MET A 317 0.72 -26.19 -7.80
C MET A 317 2.21 -26.34 -7.40
N ASN A 318 2.84 -25.32 -6.80
CA ASN A 318 4.29 -25.26 -6.56
C ASN A 318 4.67 -24.64 -5.20
N GLN A 319 3.98 -24.94 -4.12
CA GLN A 319 4.33 -24.46 -2.77
C GLN A 319 4.51 -22.93 -2.68
N ASN A 320 3.55 -22.15 -3.18
CA ASN A 320 3.66 -20.70 -3.10
C ASN A 320 3.39 -20.18 -1.68
N HIS A 321 4.42 -19.66 -1.06
CA HIS A 321 4.39 -19.10 0.29
C HIS A 321 4.05 -17.61 0.29
N CYS A 322 3.28 -17.13 -0.71
CA CYS A 322 2.92 -15.73 -0.85
C CYS A 322 1.82 -15.33 0.13
N GLY A 323 2.15 -14.49 1.10
CA GLY A 323 1.20 -13.96 2.08
C GLY A 323 0.44 -12.76 1.57
N PHE A 324 1.06 -11.92 0.73
CA PHE A 324 0.44 -10.76 0.11
C PHE A 324 1.08 -10.38 -1.23
N VAL A 325 0.30 -9.68 -2.05
CA VAL A 325 0.72 -9.13 -3.35
C VAL A 325 0.58 -7.61 -3.31
N GLN A 326 1.67 -6.90 -3.58
CA GLN A 326 1.72 -5.44 -3.59
C GLN A 326 1.83 -4.91 -5.01
N PHE A 327 0.97 -3.93 -5.34
CA PHE A 327 1.09 -3.07 -6.50
C PHE A 327 1.70 -1.73 -6.09
N PRO A 328 2.54 -1.10 -6.93
CA PRO A 328 3.10 0.22 -6.62
C PRO A 328 2.02 1.29 -6.57
N GLN A 329 2.22 2.29 -5.73
CA GLN A 329 1.40 3.48 -5.67
C GLN A 329 1.95 4.52 -6.65
N PHE A 330 1.15 4.88 -7.65
CA PHE A 330 1.41 6.00 -8.54
C PHE A 330 0.30 7.04 -8.39
N PHE A 331 0.58 8.27 -8.80
CA PHE A 331 -0.34 9.37 -8.65
C PHE A 331 -0.74 9.91 -10.03
N TYR A 332 -2.03 10.26 -10.18
CA TYR A 332 -2.49 10.94 -11.38
C TYR A 332 -2.14 12.44 -11.29
N ASP A 333 -2.03 13.09 -12.46
CA ASP A 333 -1.71 14.51 -12.60
C ASP A 333 -0.38 14.94 -11.91
N SER A 334 0.48 13.97 -11.61
CA SER A 334 1.83 14.24 -11.18
C SER A 334 2.84 13.68 -12.17
N ASN A 335 3.87 14.44 -12.39
CA ASN A 335 5.09 13.92 -12.97
C ASN A 335 5.86 13.16 -11.87
N ALA A 336 6.83 12.32 -12.24
CA ALA A 336 7.61 11.51 -11.31
C ALA A 336 8.03 12.28 -10.06
N ASP A 337 7.75 11.63 -8.95
CA ASP A 337 8.28 12.07 -7.67
C ASP A 337 9.33 11.08 -7.14
N GLU A 338 9.99 11.45 -6.05
CA GLU A 338 10.96 10.58 -5.38
C GLU A 338 10.35 9.25 -4.93
N LEU A 339 9.05 9.22 -4.60
CA LEU A 339 8.35 8.00 -4.19
C LEU A 339 8.21 7.02 -5.37
N THR A 340 7.93 7.52 -6.57
CA THR A 340 7.88 6.72 -7.80
C THR A 340 9.23 6.07 -8.10
N VAL A 341 10.33 6.85 -7.98
CA VAL A 341 11.70 6.34 -8.15
C VAL A 341 12.02 5.31 -7.07
N LEU A 342 11.69 5.61 -5.82
CA LEU A 342 11.91 4.72 -4.69
C LEU A 342 11.18 3.38 -4.88
N GLN A 343 9.93 3.40 -5.26
CA GLN A 343 9.13 2.20 -5.49
C GLN A 343 9.65 1.39 -6.69
N SER A 344 10.03 2.04 -7.77
CA SER A 344 10.51 1.38 -8.97
C SER A 344 11.86 0.70 -8.80
N TYR A 345 12.79 1.30 -8.07
CA TYR A 345 14.15 0.73 -7.89
C TYR A 345 14.31 -0.02 -6.58
N LEU A 346 13.98 0.62 -5.44
CA LEU A 346 14.11 0.01 -4.13
C LEU A 346 13.02 -1.04 -3.90
N GLY A 347 11.79 -0.79 -4.35
CA GLY A 347 10.67 -1.72 -4.28
C GLY A 347 10.98 -3.03 -5.02
N ARG A 348 11.47 -2.95 -6.27
CA ARG A 348 11.94 -4.14 -7.03
C ARG A 348 13.13 -4.82 -6.36
N GLY A 349 14.04 -4.04 -5.75
CA GLY A 349 15.17 -4.56 -5.01
C GLY A 349 14.73 -5.42 -3.83
N ILE A 350 13.82 -4.91 -3.00
CA ILE A 350 13.23 -5.62 -1.86
C ILE A 350 12.43 -6.85 -2.33
N ALA A 351 11.66 -6.69 -3.42
CA ALA A 351 10.89 -7.78 -4.01
C ALA A 351 11.75 -8.97 -4.46
N GLY A 352 13.00 -8.71 -4.84
CA GLY A 352 13.98 -9.75 -5.21
C GLY A 352 14.54 -10.53 -4.01
N ILE A 353 14.25 -10.14 -2.76
CA ILE A 353 14.78 -10.79 -1.55
C ILE A 353 13.77 -11.80 -0.99
N GLN A 354 12.83 -11.36 -0.15
CA GLN A 354 11.75 -12.15 0.42
C GLN A 354 10.39 -11.66 -0.08
N GLY A 355 10.35 -10.47 -0.62
CA GLY A 355 9.20 -9.81 -1.21
C GLY A 355 9.10 -8.33 -0.81
N PRO A 356 8.23 -7.55 -1.47
CA PRO A 356 7.99 -6.16 -1.14
C PRO A 356 7.47 -5.98 0.28
N VAL A 357 7.55 -4.76 0.77
CA VAL A 357 6.85 -4.30 1.97
C VAL A 357 5.44 -3.89 1.56
N CYS A 358 4.46 -4.07 2.43
CA CYS A 358 3.13 -3.49 2.21
C CYS A 358 3.22 -1.95 2.30
N ALA A 359 2.73 -1.28 1.28
CA ALA A 359 2.78 0.17 1.17
C ALA A 359 1.44 0.86 1.57
N GLY A 360 0.56 0.14 2.26
CA GLY A 360 -0.68 0.69 2.81
C GLY A 360 -1.86 0.72 1.85
N SER A 361 -1.65 0.62 0.53
CA SER A 361 -2.71 0.63 -0.48
C SER A 361 -2.34 -0.23 -1.69
N GLY A 362 -3.34 -0.68 -2.45
CA GLY A 362 -3.13 -1.57 -3.61
C GLY A 362 -2.49 -2.91 -3.24
N CYS A 363 -2.82 -3.45 -2.06
CA CYS A 363 -2.23 -4.65 -1.51
C CYS A 363 -3.30 -5.74 -1.28
N PHE A 364 -3.05 -6.92 -1.86
CA PHE A 364 -3.89 -8.10 -1.65
C PHE A 364 -3.27 -8.99 -0.58
N HIS A 365 -4.02 -9.33 0.46
CA HIS A 365 -3.61 -10.23 1.54
C HIS A 365 -4.42 -11.52 1.51
N THR A 366 -3.81 -12.62 1.94
CA THR A 366 -4.58 -13.83 2.26
C THR A 366 -5.17 -13.72 3.66
N ARG A 367 -6.45 -14.05 3.83
CA ARG A 367 -7.15 -13.97 5.13
C ARG A 367 -6.47 -14.81 6.20
N ARG A 368 -6.00 -16.01 5.84
CA ARG A 368 -5.28 -16.92 6.77
C ARG A 368 -4.02 -16.30 7.35
N VAL A 369 -3.27 -15.55 6.55
CA VAL A 369 -2.06 -14.83 6.98
C VAL A 369 -2.42 -13.72 7.95
N MET A 370 -3.50 -12.98 7.68
CA MET A 370 -3.99 -11.95 8.60
C MET A 370 -4.55 -12.54 9.90
N TYR A 371 -5.06 -13.77 9.87
CA TYR A 371 -5.44 -14.52 11.08
C TYR A 371 -4.25 -15.11 11.85
N GLY A 372 -3.03 -14.75 11.49
CA GLY A 372 -1.84 -15.05 12.27
C GLY A 372 -1.17 -16.39 11.93
N LEU A 373 -1.62 -17.09 10.89
CA LEU A 373 -1.03 -18.37 10.49
C LEU A 373 0.44 -18.21 10.09
N SER A 374 1.28 -19.11 10.57
CA SER A 374 2.68 -19.24 10.18
C SER A 374 2.82 -20.25 9.02
N LEU A 375 3.90 -20.14 8.29
CA LEU A 375 4.17 -21.09 7.23
C LEU A 375 4.41 -22.52 7.76
N ASP A 376 5.00 -22.65 8.96
CA ASP A 376 5.26 -23.94 9.61
C ASP A 376 3.96 -24.63 10.07
N ASP A 377 2.85 -23.91 10.14
CA ASP A 377 1.55 -24.47 10.50
C ASP A 377 0.91 -25.24 9.34
N LEU A 378 1.50 -25.18 8.13
CA LEU A 378 0.98 -25.80 6.91
C LEU A 378 1.76 -27.04 6.52
N GLU A 379 1.04 -28.00 5.96
CA GLU A 379 1.59 -29.11 5.19
C GLU A 379 1.91 -28.68 3.75
N ASP A 380 2.63 -29.51 3.01
CA ASP A 380 3.03 -29.25 1.62
C ASP A 380 1.84 -29.00 0.67
N ASN A 381 0.68 -29.58 0.96
CA ASN A 381 -0.57 -29.36 0.22
C ASN A 381 -1.28 -28.04 0.57
N GLY A 382 -0.74 -27.27 1.53
CA GLY A 382 -1.28 -26.02 2.04
C GLY A 382 -2.47 -26.18 3.01
N SER A 383 -2.78 -27.40 3.48
CA SER A 383 -3.70 -27.66 4.59
C SER A 383 -3.02 -27.38 5.93
N LEU A 384 -3.81 -27.22 7.00
CA LEU A 384 -3.26 -27.14 8.34
C LEU A 384 -2.62 -28.48 8.72
N SER A 385 -1.42 -28.43 9.31
CA SER A 385 -0.80 -29.60 9.90
C SER A 385 -1.64 -30.15 11.06
N SER A 386 -1.45 -31.41 11.41
CA SER A 386 -2.18 -32.03 12.51
C SER A 386 -1.92 -31.33 13.86
N VAL A 387 -0.71 -30.81 14.06
CA VAL A 387 -0.33 -30.03 15.25
C VAL A 387 -1.03 -28.67 15.24
N ALA A 388 -0.94 -27.94 14.13
CA ALA A 388 -1.60 -26.65 13.99
C ALA A 388 -3.12 -26.76 14.09
N THR A 389 -3.71 -27.83 13.55
CA THR A 389 -5.14 -28.12 13.70
C THR A 389 -5.53 -28.23 15.18
N ARG A 390 -4.73 -28.90 15.98
CA ARG A 390 -5.00 -29.06 17.43
C ARG A 390 -4.81 -27.74 18.18
N GLU A 391 -3.78 -26.97 17.87
CA GLU A 391 -3.43 -25.73 18.57
C GLU A 391 -4.30 -24.54 18.16
N PHE A 392 -4.60 -24.40 16.85
CA PHE A 392 -5.37 -23.26 16.35
C PHE A 392 -6.89 -23.44 16.44
N LEU A 393 -7.40 -24.69 16.37
CA LEU A 393 -8.83 -24.97 16.36
C LEU A 393 -9.38 -25.38 17.72
N ALA A 394 -8.56 -25.33 18.80
CA ALA A 394 -9.08 -25.45 20.15
C ALA A 394 -9.96 -24.24 20.48
N GLU A 395 -11.18 -24.48 20.95
CA GLU A 395 -12.18 -23.43 21.20
C GLU A 395 -11.66 -22.33 22.15
N GLU A 396 -10.98 -22.70 23.22
CA GLU A 396 -10.39 -21.77 24.18
C GLU A 396 -9.34 -20.86 23.54
N ASP A 397 -8.51 -21.39 22.64
CA ASP A 397 -7.49 -20.61 21.92
C ASP A 397 -8.11 -19.71 20.86
N LEU A 398 -9.14 -20.14 20.18
CA LEU A 398 -9.88 -19.33 19.22
C LEU A 398 -10.55 -18.14 19.90
N VAL A 399 -11.25 -18.37 21.02
CA VAL A 399 -11.88 -17.30 21.81
C VAL A 399 -10.81 -16.32 22.32
N ARG A 400 -9.71 -16.82 22.88
CA ARG A 400 -8.61 -15.97 23.36
C ARG A 400 -7.96 -15.14 22.23
N LYS A 401 -7.86 -15.68 21.03
CA LYS A 401 -7.22 -14.99 19.89
C LYS A 401 -8.18 -14.03 19.18
N PHE A 402 -9.42 -14.45 18.93
CA PHE A 402 -10.34 -13.76 18.03
C PHE A 402 -11.52 -13.07 18.73
N GLY A 403 -11.78 -13.37 20.00
CA GLY A 403 -12.91 -12.86 20.78
C GLY A 403 -14.00 -13.91 20.99
N ASN A 404 -15.02 -13.54 21.76
CA ASN A 404 -16.04 -14.46 22.29
C ASN A 404 -17.29 -14.65 21.41
N SER A 405 -17.34 -14.00 20.22
CA SER A 405 -18.44 -14.23 19.27
C SER A 405 -18.32 -15.62 18.64
N LYS A 406 -19.32 -16.45 18.81
CA LYS A 406 -19.38 -17.80 18.21
C LYS A 406 -19.36 -17.76 16.69
N GLU A 407 -20.05 -16.78 16.11
CA GLU A 407 -20.09 -16.57 14.66
C GLU A 407 -18.70 -16.22 14.13
N MET A 408 -17.95 -15.35 14.82
CA MET A 408 -16.58 -15.01 14.44
C MET A 408 -15.66 -16.22 14.55
N VAL A 409 -15.72 -16.98 15.65
CA VAL A 409 -14.92 -18.19 15.84
C VAL A 409 -15.20 -19.20 14.73
N ASN A 410 -16.47 -19.47 14.41
CA ASN A 410 -16.86 -20.37 13.32
C ASN A 410 -16.34 -19.89 11.95
N SER A 411 -16.46 -18.59 11.66
CA SER A 411 -15.96 -17.99 10.43
C SER A 411 -14.45 -18.16 10.28
N VAL A 412 -13.69 -17.97 11.36
CA VAL A 412 -12.24 -18.20 11.41
C VAL A 412 -11.89 -19.66 11.13
N VAL A 413 -12.60 -20.61 11.74
CA VAL A 413 -12.40 -22.05 11.49
C VAL A 413 -12.59 -22.38 10.01
N VAL A 414 -13.68 -21.88 9.41
CA VAL A 414 -13.98 -22.07 7.98
C VAL A 414 -12.84 -21.52 7.10
N ALA A 415 -12.37 -20.30 7.39
CA ALA A 415 -11.28 -19.67 6.64
C ALA A 415 -9.96 -20.43 6.78
N LEU A 416 -9.60 -20.85 7.99
CA LEU A 416 -8.36 -21.59 8.26
C LEU A 416 -8.35 -22.95 7.58
N GLN A 417 -9.49 -23.64 7.52
CA GLN A 417 -9.66 -24.93 6.88
C GLN A 417 -9.87 -24.86 5.35
N ARG A 418 -9.88 -23.67 4.74
CA ARG A 418 -10.19 -23.45 3.31
C ARG A 418 -11.53 -24.06 2.88
N LYS A 419 -12.50 -24.14 3.77
CA LYS A 419 -13.85 -24.57 3.41
C LYS A 419 -14.54 -23.44 2.67
N SER A 420 -15.33 -23.79 1.65
CA SER A 420 -16.22 -22.82 1.01
C SER A 420 -17.26 -22.35 2.04
N ASN A 421 -17.41 -21.04 2.19
CA ASN A 421 -18.54 -20.52 2.95
C ASN A 421 -19.81 -20.76 2.11
N PRO A 422 -20.88 -21.39 2.66
CA PRO A 422 -22.15 -21.41 1.96
C PRO A 422 -22.55 -19.94 1.72
N GLN A 423 -23.11 -19.65 0.53
CA GLN A 423 -23.57 -18.30 0.20
C GLN A 423 -24.60 -17.86 1.26
N THR A 424 -24.14 -17.11 2.23
CA THR A 424 -24.97 -16.58 3.30
C THR A 424 -25.56 -15.27 2.81
N ILE A 425 -26.84 -15.05 3.00
CA ILE A 425 -27.47 -13.74 2.77
C ILE A 425 -26.80 -12.76 3.72
N LEU A 426 -26.20 -11.68 3.20
CA LEU A 426 -25.40 -10.72 3.98
C LEU A 426 -26.18 -10.12 5.16
N THR A 427 -27.48 -9.89 4.95
CA THR A 427 -28.36 -9.32 5.98
C THR A 427 -28.51 -10.21 7.21
N ASN A 428 -28.30 -11.52 7.11
CA ASN A 428 -28.40 -12.45 8.25
C ASN A 428 -27.23 -12.30 9.24
N SER A 429 -26.11 -11.70 8.80
CA SER A 429 -24.92 -11.51 9.62
C SER A 429 -24.80 -10.10 10.25
N LEU A 430 -25.81 -9.24 10.07
CA LEU A 430 -25.73 -7.82 10.48
C LEU A 430 -25.55 -7.65 11.99
N ASP A 431 -26.25 -8.42 12.81
CA ASP A 431 -26.16 -8.27 14.27
C ASP A 431 -24.82 -8.76 14.79
N ALA A 432 -24.32 -9.90 14.30
CA ALA A 432 -22.97 -10.37 14.61
C ALA A 432 -21.90 -9.39 14.10
N ALA A 433 -22.11 -8.77 12.93
CA ALA A 433 -21.19 -7.77 12.39
C ALA A 433 -21.14 -6.48 13.23
N LYS A 434 -22.26 -6.05 13.80
CA LYS A 434 -22.30 -4.93 14.76
C LYS A 434 -21.60 -5.29 16.08
N GLU A 435 -21.81 -6.51 16.59
CA GLU A 435 -21.21 -6.98 17.83
C GLU A 435 -19.67 -6.94 17.77
N VAL A 436 -19.06 -7.44 16.70
CA VAL A 436 -17.59 -7.41 16.54
C VAL A 436 -17.03 -6.01 16.32
N GLY A 437 -17.90 -5.00 16.16
CA GLY A 437 -17.57 -3.58 16.04
C GLY A 437 -17.53 -2.82 17.36
N HIS A 438 -17.93 -3.44 18.47
CA HIS A 438 -17.93 -2.79 19.78
C HIS A 438 -16.53 -2.55 20.30
N CYS A 439 -16.29 -1.41 20.94
CA CYS A 439 -14.99 -1.03 21.49
C CYS A 439 -14.34 -2.11 22.38
N PRO A 440 -15.04 -2.77 23.34
CA PRO A 440 -14.44 -3.77 24.20
C PRO A 440 -14.18 -5.12 23.52
N TYR A 441 -14.63 -5.34 22.27
CA TYR A 441 -14.52 -6.64 21.60
C TYR A 441 -13.09 -7.17 21.52
N GLU A 442 -12.12 -6.28 21.28
CA GLU A 442 -10.70 -6.64 21.18
C GLU A 442 -10.00 -6.79 22.53
N TYR A 443 -10.68 -6.49 23.63
CA TYR A 443 -10.08 -6.56 24.95
C TYR A 443 -9.60 -7.98 25.27
N GLN A 444 -8.33 -8.11 25.69
CA GLN A 444 -7.65 -9.38 25.98
C GLN A 444 -7.53 -10.35 24.78
N THR A 445 -7.81 -9.91 23.56
CA THR A 445 -7.59 -10.72 22.36
C THR A 445 -6.18 -10.52 21.77
N SER A 446 -5.93 -11.23 20.66
CA SER A 446 -4.69 -11.10 19.87
C SER A 446 -4.78 -10.08 18.73
N TRP A 447 -5.93 -9.42 18.54
CA TRP A 447 -6.09 -8.38 17.54
C TRP A 447 -5.11 -7.23 17.74
N GLY A 448 -4.49 -6.78 16.65
CA GLY A 448 -3.48 -5.71 16.67
C GLY A 448 -2.12 -6.09 17.28
N LYS A 449 -1.98 -7.29 17.83
CA LYS A 449 -0.71 -7.79 18.43
C LYS A 449 -0.03 -8.84 17.56
N THR A 450 -0.76 -9.90 17.20
CA THR A 450 -0.29 -11.01 16.37
C THR A 450 -1.26 -11.34 15.24
N ILE A 451 -2.48 -10.83 15.30
CA ILE A 451 -3.58 -11.05 14.34
C ILE A 451 -4.03 -9.71 13.78
N GLY A 452 -4.36 -9.69 12.51
CA GLY A 452 -4.79 -8.50 11.80
C GLY A 452 -3.66 -7.52 11.53
N TRP A 453 -4.01 -6.26 11.38
CA TRP A 453 -3.10 -5.13 11.27
C TRP A 453 -2.52 -4.83 12.65
N LEU A 454 -1.20 -4.75 12.74
CA LEU A 454 -0.52 -4.56 14.01
C LEU A 454 -0.65 -3.11 14.48
N TYR A 455 -0.88 -2.95 15.79
CA TYR A 455 -0.94 -1.67 16.47
C TYR A 455 0.48 -1.18 16.82
N ASP A 456 0.60 -0.17 17.65
CA ASP A 456 1.87 0.39 18.15
C ASP A 456 2.73 1.14 17.11
N SER A 457 2.18 1.42 15.93
CA SER A 457 2.84 2.28 14.93
C SER A 457 1.81 2.96 14.03
N THR A 458 2.11 4.20 13.65
CA THR A 458 1.35 4.93 12.61
C THR A 458 1.72 4.50 11.19
N SER A 459 2.70 3.59 11.04
CA SER A 459 3.02 2.85 9.82
C SER A 459 2.66 1.37 10.00
N GLU A 460 1.38 1.12 10.25
CA GLU A 460 0.81 -0.21 10.52
C GLU A 460 1.05 -1.21 9.39
N ASP A 461 1.16 -0.72 8.16
CA ASP A 461 1.42 -1.48 6.94
C ASP A 461 2.81 -2.13 6.94
N VAL A 462 3.85 -1.32 7.18
CA VAL A 462 5.23 -1.81 7.32
C VAL A 462 5.35 -2.74 8.51
N HIS A 463 4.75 -2.38 9.66
CA HIS A 463 4.77 -3.19 10.87
C HIS A 463 4.13 -4.56 10.65
N THR A 464 2.95 -4.60 10.01
CA THR A 464 2.25 -5.85 9.66
C THR A 464 3.06 -6.70 8.68
N SER A 465 3.74 -6.07 7.71
CA SER A 465 4.63 -6.78 6.78
C SER A 465 5.78 -7.50 7.50
N ILE A 466 6.40 -6.84 8.49
CA ILE A 466 7.44 -7.47 9.34
C ILE A 466 6.86 -8.69 10.04
N GLY A 467 5.67 -8.56 10.63
CA GLY A 467 4.96 -9.66 11.28
C GLY A 467 4.68 -10.84 10.32
N ILE A 468 4.27 -10.57 9.09
CA ILE A 468 4.02 -11.59 8.05
C ILE A 468 5.32 -12.28 7.66
N HIS A 469 6.37 -11.53 7.32
CA HIS A 469 7.65 -12.09 6.92
C HIS A 469 8.35 -12.84 8.07
N SER A 470 8.15 -12.43 9.34
CA SER A 470 8.68 -13.13 10.51
C SER A 470 8.05 -14.51 10.73
N ARG A 471 6.83 -14.74 10.22
CA ARG A 471 6.15 -16.04 10.21
C ARG A 471 6.55 -16.92 9.01
N GLY A 472 7.54 -16.49 8.20
CA GLY A 472 8.09 -17.26 7.09
C GLY A 472 7.46 -16.99 5.72
N TRP A 473 6.39 -16.20 5.65
CA TRP A 473 5.74 -15.86 4.40
C TRP A 473 6.62 -15.00 3.50
N THR A 474 6.38 -15.09 2.21
CA THR A 474 6.94 -14.19 1.20
C THR A 474 5.86 -13.23 0.72
N SER A 475 6.25 -12.22 -0.04
CA SER A 475 5.33 -11.35 -0.76
C SER A 475 5.76 -11.20 -2.22
N SER A 476 4.84 -10.77 -3.07
CA SER A 476 5.08 -10.61 -4.50
C SER A 476 4.80 -9.19 -4.97
N TYR A 477 5.61 -8.69 -5.89
CA TYR A 477 5.52 -7.34 -6.46
C TYR A 477 5.09 -7.43 -7.92
N ILE A 478 4.00 -6.77 -8.25
CA ILE A 478 3.49 -6.65 -9.62
C ILE A 478 3.49 -5.17 -10.00
N SER A 479 4.24 -4.80 -11.03
CA SER A 479 4.33 -3.41 -11.50
C SER A 479 3.99 -3.36 -13.00
N PRO A 480 2.71 -3.43 -13.37
CA PRO A 480 2.30 -3.41 -14.77
C PRO A 480 2.41 -2.01 -15.36
N ASN A 481 2.47 -1.95 -16.67
CA ASN A 481 2.34 -0.72 -17.45
C ASN A 481 1.16 -0.88 -18.43
N PRO A 482 0.07 -0.09 -18.29
CA PRO A 482 -0.12 1.04 -17.36
C PRO A 482 -0.24 0.59 -15.88
N PRO A 483 -0.03 1.53 -14.91
CA PRO A 483 -0.18 1.25 -13.49
C PRO A 483 -1.58 0.77 -13.13
N SER A 484 -1.69 -0.21 -12.20
CA SER A 484 -3.00 -0.76 -11.79
C SER A 484 -3.82 0.19 -10.95
N PHE A 485 -3.18 1.00 -10.12
CA PHE A 485 -3.81 1.99 -9.24
C PHE A 485 -3.19 3.36 -9.44
N LEU A 486 -4.02 4.39 -9.37
CA LEU A 486 -3.59 5.78 -9.39
C LEU A 486 -4.26 6.54 -8.23
N GLY A 487 -3.46 7.21 -7.43
CA GLY A 487 -3.92 7.99 -6.27
C GLY A 487 -3.92 9.49 -6.50
N CYS A 488 -4.52 10.20 -5.54
CA CYS A 488 -4.46 11.65 -5.46
C CYS A 488 -3.20 12.08 -4.68
N MET A 489 -2.52 13.09 -5.17
CA MET A 489 -1.42 13.71 -4.40
C MET A 489 -1.98 14.67 -3.35
N PRO A 490 -1.29 14.84 -2.20
CA PRO A 490 -1.60 15.94 -1.29
C PRO A 490 -1.58 17.28 -2.02
N PRO A 491 -2.53 18.18 -1.75
CA PRO A 491 -2.72 19.41 -2.54
C PRO A 491 -1.63 20.46 -2.37
N GLY A 492 -0.70 20.28 -1.41
CA GLY A 492 0.33 21.27 -1.15
C GLY A 492 1.53 20.75 -0.37
N GLY A 493 2.57 21.60 -0.27
CA GLY A 493 3.79 21.29 0.47
C GLY A 493 3.56 21.02 1.96
N PRO A 494 2.76 21.81 2.69
CA PRO A 494 2.47 21.57 4.11
C PRO A 494 1.83 20.21 4.36
N GLU A 495 0.84 19.79 3.56
CA GLU A 495 0.14 18.50 3.68
C GLU A 495 1.09 17.34 3.37
N ALA A 496 1.93 17.49 2.35
CA ALA A 496 2.95 16.51 2.02
C ALA A 496 3.99 16.36 3.14
N MET A 497 4.40 17.46 3.79
CA MET A 497 5.30 17.42 4.96
C MET A 497 4.65 16.72 6.16
N LEU A 498 3.37 16.99 6.43
CA LEU A 498 2.62 16.31 7.50
C LEU A 498 2.53 14.80 7.23
N GLN A 499 2.31 14.40 5.98
CA GLN A 499 2.30 13.00 5.58
C GLN A 499 3.67 12.35 5.80
N GLN A 500 4.76 13.00 5.37
CA GLN A 500 6.12 12.49 5.59
C GLN A 500 6.49 12.40 7.07
N ARG A 501 6.10 13.41 7.87
CA ARG A 501 6.29 13.38 9.32
C ARG A 501 5.59 12.18 9.94
N ARG A 502 4.34 11.89 9.56
CA ARG A 502 3.58 10.73 10.04
C ARG A 502 4.31 9.42 9.70
N TRP A 503 4.76 9.27 8.44
CA TRP A 503 5.52 8.08 8.02
C TRP A 503 6.83 7.92 8.78
N ALA A 504 7.63 8.99 8.89
CA ALA A 504 8.88 8.96 9.63
C ALA A 504 8.68 8.59 11.11
N THR A 505 7.63 9.14 11.75
CA THR A 505 7.29 8.81 13.14
C THR A 505 6.93 7.34 13.28
N GLY A 506 6.03 6.81 12.44
CA GLY A 506 5.64 5.40 12.49
C GLY A 506 6.81 4.44 12.23
N LEU A 507 7.68 4.76 11.30
CA LEU A 507 8.88 3.97 11.03
C LEU A 507 9.87 3.98 12.21
N LEU A 508 9.99 5.11 12.92
CA LEU A 508 10.79 5.19 14.15
C LEU A 508 10.14 4.41 15.31
N GLU A 509 8.82 4.45 15.44
CA GLU A 509 8.09 3.62 16.42
C GLU A 509 8.40 2.13 16.21
N ILE A 510 8.42 1.66 14.95
CA ILE A 510 8.80 0.28 14.61
C ILE A 510 10.26 0.00 15.01
N LEU A 511 11.18 0.95 14.80
CA LEU A 511 12.59 0.77 15.13
C LEU A 511 12.82 0.49 16.62
N PHE A 512 12.03 1.10 17.49
CA PHE A 512 12.14 0.98 18.95
C PHE A 512 11.15 -0.01 19.57
N ASN A 513 10.31 -0.68 18.77
CA ASN A 513 9.36 -1.68 19.23
C ASN A 513 10.04 -3.05 19.44
N LYS A 514 9.33 -3.97 20.15
CA LYS A 514 9.76 -5.37 20.37
C LYS A 514 9.98 -6.16 19.06
N GLN A 515 9.27 -5.80 17.99
CA GLN A 515 9.42 -6.37 16.66
C GLN A 515 10.43 -5.60 15.77
N SER A 516 11.26 -4.77 16.38
CA SER A 516 12.27 -3.98 15.68
C SER A 516 13.14 -4.85 14.75
N PRO A 517 13.44 -4.37 13.53
CA PRO A 517 14.42 -5.03 12.67
C PRO A 517 15.79 -5.22 13.32
N LEU A 518 16.17 -4.37 14.31
CA LEU A 518 17.41 -4.47 15.08
C LEU A 518 17.35 -5.65 16.07
N ILE A 519 16.27 -5.75 16.84
CA ILE A 519 16.07 -6.84 17.83
C ILE A 519 15.76 -8.14 17.10
N GLY A 520 14.98 -8.07 16.03
CA GLY A 520 14.62 -9.17 15.15
C GLY A 520 15.80 -9.75 14.34
N MET A 521 17.05 -9.26 14.53
CA MET A 521 18.25 -9.88 13.94
C MET A 521 18.38 -11.38 14.30
N PHE A 522 17.70 -11.82 15.34
CA PHE A 522 17.67 -13.23 15.80
C PHE A 522 16.47 -14.03 15.24
N HIS A 523 15.50 -13.41 14.58
CA HIS A 523 14.39 -14.13 13.95
C HIS A 523 14.86 -14.82 12.66
N ARG A 524 15.04 -16.14 12.70
CA ARG A 524 15.63 -16.96 11.62
C ARG A 524 14.83 -16.94 10.30
N LYS A 525 13.51 -16.62 10.32
CA LYS A 525 12.63 -16.68 9.15
C LYS A 525 12.71 -15.47 8.22
N ILE A 526 13.15 -14.30 8.70
CA ILE A 526 13.39 -13.14 7.84
C ILE A 526 14.82 -13.22 7.29
N ARG A 527 14.96 -13.19 5.97
CA ARG A 527 16.29 -13.20 5.31
C ARG A 527 17.11 -11.98 5.73
N PHE A 528 18.43 -12.13 5.90
CA PHE A 528 19.30 -11.04 6.38
C PHE A 528 19.16 -9.75 5.55
N ARG A 529 19.19 -9.83 4.22
CA ARG A 529 19.00 -8.66 3.34
C ARG A 529 17.61 -8.03 3.50
N GLN A 530 16.56 -8.80 3.80
CA GLN A 530 15.23 -8.27 4.08
C GLN A 530 15.20 -7.48 5.39
N ARG A 531 15.96 -7.90 6.40
CA ARG A 531 16.12 -7.15 7.65
C ARG A 531 16.81 -5.81 7.40
N LEU A 532 17.85 -5.81 6.55
CA LEU A 532 18.52 -4.57 6.13
C LEU A 532 17.56 -3.64 5.39
N ALA A 533 16.65 -4.17 4.58
CA ALA A 533 15.62 -3.37 3.91
C ALA A 533 14.66 -2.72 4.93
N TYR A 534 14.16 -3.48 5.90
CA TYR A 534 13.33 -2.94 6.99
C TYR A 534 14.09 -1.93 7.84
N LEU A 535 15.36 -2.19 8.15
CA LEU A 535 16.21 -1.25 8.89
C LEU A 535 16.35 0.07 8.12
N ASN A 536 16.65 0.00 6.81
CA ASN A 536 16.76 1.19 5.96
C ASN A 536 15.48 2.05 5.96
N LEU A 537 14.31 1.41 5.91
CA LEU A 537 13.03 2.11 6.02
C LEU A 537 12.85 2.72 7.42
N SER A 538 13.12 1.96 8.48
CA SER A 538 12.90 2.40 9.86
C SER A 538 13.81 3.55 10.29
N VAL A 539 15.03 3.63 9.77
CA VAL A 539 15.96 4.73 10.07
C VAL A 539 15.79 5.95 9.15
N TRP A 540 14.83 5.91 8.22
CA TRP A 540 14.65 6.98 7.23
C TRP A 540 14.51 8.37 7.86
N GLY A 541 13.69 8.52 8.91
CA GLY A 541 13.53 9.79 9.61
C GLY A 541 14.79 10.28 10.33
N LEU A 542 15.65 9.35 10.80
CA LEU A 542 16.90 9.71 11.49
C LEU A 542 17.97 10.24 10.53
N ARG A 543 17.88 9.95 9.24
CA ARG A 543 18.82 10.43 8.22
C ARG A 543 18.84 11.96 8.13
N SER A 544 17.74 12.63 8.43
CA SER A 544 17.65 14.09 8.43
C SER A 544 18.64 14.76 9.38
N ILE A 545 19.02 14.11 10.48
CA ILE A 545 19.95 14.66 11.48
C ILE A 545 21.36 14.84 10.87
N PRO A 546 22.05 13.78 10.41
CA PRO A 546 23.37 13.92 9.80
C PRO A 546 23.34 14.72 8.50
N GLU A 547 22.25 14.65 7.72
CA GLU A 547 22.08 15.46 6.51
C GLU A 547 22.07 16.95 6.85
N LEU A 548 21.33 17.36 7.90
CA LEU A 548 21.30 18.75 8.37
C LEU A 548 22.65 19.20 8.89
N PHE A 549 23.30 18.41 9.75
CA PHE A 549 24.64 18.74 10.24
C PHE A 549 25.64 18.88 9.09
N TYR A 550 25.63 17.95 8.15
CA TYR A 550 26.55 17.98 7.00
C TYR A 550 26.31 19.19 6.09
N CYS A 551 25.05 19.59 5.88
CA CYS A 551 24.70 20.80 5.12
C CYS A 551 25.13 22.11 5.80
N LEU A 552 25.20 22.14 7.13
CA LEU A 552 25.62 23.33 7.88
C LEU A 552 27.15 23.45 7.99
N LEU A 553 27.90 22.34 7.85
CA LEU A 553 29.36 22.35 7.97
C LEU A 553 30.07 23.33 7.04
N PRO A 554 29.72 23.47 5.73
CA PRO A 554 30.38 24.46 4.86
C PRO A 554 30.24 25.87 5.35
N ALA A 555 29.04 26.29 5.79
CA ALA A 555 28.79 27.61 6.32
C ALA A 555 29.60 27.85 7.61
N TYR A 556 29.59 26.89 8.52
CA TYR A 556 30.37 26.96 9.75
C TYR A 556 31.90 27.12 9.46
N CYS A 557 32.42 26.30 8.53
CA CYS A 557 33.82 26.37 8.14
C CYS A 557 34.22 27.72 7.53
N LEU A 558 33.33 28.32 6.73
CA LEU A 558 33.55 29.63 6.14
C LEU A 558 33.60 30.72 7.22
N PHE A 559 32.71 30.70 8.20
CA PHE A 559 32.68 31.67 9.31
C PHE A 559 33.92 31.56 10.21
N HIS A 560 34.41 30.34 10.46
CA HIS A 560 35.54 30.09 11.35
C HIS A 560 36.88 29.93 10.64
N ASN A 561 36.93 30.16 9.31
CA ASN A 561 38.12 29.99 8.47
C ASN A 561 38.82 28.62 8.68
N SER A 562 38.04 27.59 8.93
CA SER A 562 38.52 26.22 9.10
C SER A 562 38.30 25.38 7.83
N PRO A 563 39.25 24.52 7.43
CA PRO A 563 39.08 23.70 6.23
C PRO A 563 38.09 22.55 6.48
N LEU A 564 37.03 22.49 5.68
CA LEU A 564 36.13 21.34 5.69
C LEU A 564 36.78 20.10 5.05
N PHE A 565 37.60 20.33 4.02
CA PHE A 565 38.33 19.30 3.30
C PHE A 565 39.81 19.60 3.29
N PRO A 566 40.68 18.61 3.48
CA PRO A 566 42.10 18.82 3.36
C PRO A 566 42.48 19.07 1.89
N LYS A 567 43.60 19.75 1.69
CA LYS A 567 44.15 20.00 0.36
C LYS A 567 44.65 18.67 -0.27
N GLY A 568 44.42 18.49 -1.58
CA GLY A 568 44.96 17.36 -2.33
C GLY A 568 43.92 16.31 -2.76
N PRO A 569 44.25 15.00 -2.72
CA PRO A 569 43.42 13.93 -3.33
C PRO A 569 41.98 13.84 -2.82
N CYS A 570 41.71 14.27 -1.60
CA CYS A 570 40.39 14.22 -1.01
C CYS A 570 39.35 15.05 -1.79
N LEU A 571 39.74 16.19 -2.32
CA LEU A 571 38.86 17.02 -3.15
C LEU A 571 38.44 16.26 -4.41
N GLY A 572 39.36 15.54 -5.04
CA GLY A 572 39.07 14.68 -6.19
C GLY A 572 38.08 13.57 -5.86
N ILE A 573 38.23 12.93 -4.71
CA ILE A 573 37.26 11.89 -4.23
C ILE A 573 35.88 12.47 -4.08
N ILE A 574 35.74 13.63 -3.42
CA ILE A 574 34.44 14.25 -3.15
C ILE A 574 33.78 14.74 -4.44
N VAL A 575 34.50 15.42 -5.31
CA VAL A 575 33.96 15.88 -6.62
C VAL A 575 33.49 14.70 -7.45
N THR A 576 34.27 13.62 -7.49
CA THR A 576 33.89 12.40 -8.22
C THR A 576 32.66 11.73 -7.57
N LEU A 577 32.62 11.63 -6.25
CA LEU A 577 31.49 11.07 -5.50
C LEU A 577 30.18 11.83 -5.76
N VAL A 578 30.22 13.16 -5.62
CA VAL A 578 29.06 14.02 -5.87
C VAL A 578 28.63 13.97 -7.34
N GLY A 579 29.60 14.04 -8.26
CA GLY A 579 29.33 13.96 -9.69
C GLY A 579 28.69 12.62 -10.07
N MET A 580 29.24 11.51 -9.61
CA MET A 580 28.67 10.18 -9.86
C MET A 580 27.29 10.01 -9.24
N HIS A 581 27.07 10.51 -8.03
CA HIS A 581 25.77 10.43 -7.37
C HIS A 581 24.71 11.26 -8.14
N CYS A 582 25.04 12.47 -8.57
CA CYS A 582 24.16 13.30 -9.39
C CYS A 582 23.81 12.63 -10.73
N LEU A 583 24.83 12.08 -11.42
CA LEU A 583 24.62 11.38 -12.69
C LEU A 583 23.77 10.10 -12.51
N TYR A 584 24.00 9.38 -11.42
CA TYR A 584 23.24 8.18 -11.11
C TYR A 584 21.76 8.51 -10.83
N THR A 585 21.48 9.50 -10.00
CA THR A 585 20.13 9.95 -9.71
C THR A 585 19.42 10.47 -10.98
N GLN A 586 20.11 11.27 -11.78
CA GLN A 586 19.61 11.73 -13.08
C GLN A 586 19.24 10.56 -14.00
N TRP A 587 20.10 9.56 -14.07
CA TRP A 587 19.86 8.38 -14.87
C TRP A 587 18.66 7.57 -14.37
N GLU A 588 18.47 7.39 -13.04
CA GLU A 588 17.30 6.74 -12.47
C GLU A 588 16.01 7.45 -12.92
N PHE A 589 15.96 8.77 -12.86
CA PHE A 589 14.79 9.55 -13.34
C PHE A 589 14.55 9.38 -14.84
N MET A 590 15.58 9.54 -15.65
CA MET A 590 15.48 9.41 -17.12
C MET A 590 15.03 8.02 -17.56
N SER A 591 15.49 6.97 -16.89
CA SER A 591 15.14 5.58 -17.23
C SER A 591 13.68 5.23 -16.92
N LEU A 592 12.99 6.04 -16.12
CA LEU A 592 11.54 5.95 -15.87
C LEU A 592 10.70 6.77 -16.86
N GLY A 593 11.33 7.35 -17.87
CA GLY A 593 10.65 8.14 -18.90
C GLY A 593 10.41 9.61 -18.52
N PHE A 594 11.11 10.09 -17.49
CA PHE A 594 11.00 11.48 -17.04
C PHE A 594 12.08 12.34 -17.67
N SER A 595 11.70 13.50 -18.19
CA SER A 595 12.65 14.47 -18.75
C SER A 595 13.51 15.17 -17.68
N GLY A 596 13.37 14.80 -16.45
CA GLY A 596 14.20 14.96 -15.23
C GLY A 596 14.68 16.35 -14.87
N LEU A 597 14.88 17.24 -15.83
CA LEU A 597 15.52 18.55 -15.61
C LEU A 597 14.53 19.70 -15.37
N PHE A 598 13.25 19.53 -15.73
CA PHE A 598 12.27 20.63 -15.75
C PHE A 598 10.93 20.30 -15.11
N GLU A 599 10.73 19.07 -14.60
CA GLU A 599 9.47 18.65 -14.00
C GLU A 599 9.39 19.05 -12.51
N LYS A 600 8.18 19.41 -12.06
CA LYS A 600 7.94 19.77 -10.66
C LYS A 600 7.83 18.49 -9.84
N GLY A 601 8.65 18.34 -8.83
CA GLY A 601 8.50 17.28 -7.83
C GLY A 601 7.25 17.48 -6.94
N LYS A 602 6.98 16.53 -6.07
CA LYS A 602 5.85 16.48 -5.12
C LYS A 602 5.61 17.80 -4.34
N TYR A 603 6.65 18.60 -4.15
CA TYR A 603 6.61 19.89 -3.44
C TYR A 603 6.51 21.11 -4.36
N GLY A 604 6.27 20.94 -5.65
CA GLY A 604 6.24 22.02 -6.61
C GLY A 604 7.62 22.65 -6.91
N ILE A 605 8.71 22.10 -6.34
CA ILE A 605 10.08 22.54 -6.60
C ILE A 605 10.61 21.76 -7.80
N PRO A 606 11.11 22.42 -8.86
CA PRO A 606 11.73 21.71 -9.97
C PRO A 606 12.91 20.88 -9.46
N LEU A 607 12.98 19.60 -9.79
CA LEU A 607 14.11 18.71 -9.48
C LEU A 607 15.45 19.29 -9.94
N SER A 608 15.43 20.05 -11.05
CA SER A 608 16.58 20.82 -11.50
C SER A 608 17.08 21.87 -10.48
N THR A 609 16.20 22.41 -9.64
CA THR A 609 16.57 23.39 -8.62
C THR A 609 17.25 22.72 -7.43
N LEU A 610 16.78 21.54 -7.02
CA LEU A 610 17.44 20.70 -6.00
C LEU A 610 18.83 20.24 -6.49
N SER A 611 18.94 19.77 -7.71
CA SER A 611 20.22 19.36 -8.30
C SER A 611 21.16 20.54 -8.50
N LYS A 612 20.65 21.74 -8.87
CA LYS A 612 21.43 22.97 -8.96
C LYS A 612 21.86 23.50 -7.59
N ALA A 613 20.99 23.40 -6.57
CA ALA A 613 21.35 23.78 -5.20
C ALA A 613 22.44 22.86 -4.64
N THR A 614 22.35 21.55 -4.90
CA THR A 614 23.39 20.58 -4.53
C THR A 614 24.68 20.82 -5.31
N PHE A 615 24.59 21.13 -6.60
CA PHE A 615 25.72 21.46 -7.45
C PHE A 615 26.37 22.80 -7.06
N LEU A 616 25.55 23.84 -6.77
CA LEU A 616 26.05 25.12 -6.25
C LEU A 616 26.69 24.96 -4.87
N ALA A 617 26.12 24.16 -3.97
CA ALA A 617 26.74 23.85 -2.69
C ALA A 617 28.08 23.13 -2.88
N ALA A 618 28.17 22.17 -3.82
CA ALA A 618 29.42 21.51 -4.18
C ALA A 618 30.45 22.49 -4.79
N ILE A 619 30.01 23.42 -5.67
CA ILE A 619 30.87 24.47 -6.22
C ILE A 619 31.35 25.42 -5.12
N PHE A 620 30.49 25.87 -4.21
CA PHE A 620 30.87 26.70 -3.08
C PHE A 620 31.90 26.00 -2.18
N VAL A 621 31.74 24.70 -1.95
CA VAL A 621 32.72 23.87 -1.24
C VAL A 621 34.07 23.85 -1.96
N VAL A 622 34.05 23.68 -3.28
CA VAL A 622 35.27 23.68 -4.11
C VAL A 622 35.97 25.05 -4.07
N PHE A 623 35.23 26.13 -4.18
CA PHE A 623 35.80 27.48 -4.11
C PHE A 623 36.27 27.90 -2.70
N SER A 624 35.64 27.38 -1.63
CA SER A 624 36.09 27.65 -0.25
C SER A 624 37.39 26.92 0.11
N VAL A 625 37.75 25.87 -0.62
CA VAL A 625 39.00 25.10 -0.44
C VAL A 625 40.16 25.72 -1.22
N GLY A 626 39.89 26.62 -2.17
CA GLY A 626 40.89 27.29 -3.00
C GLY A 626 41.53 28.55 -2.36
N LYS A 627 41.07 28.95 -1.15
CA LYS A 627 41.73 29.97 -0.32
C LYS A 627 42.40 29.28 0.88
#